data_d1c75e21492a9f8ca89cffa3904ee73f
#
_entry.id   d1c75e21492a9f8ca89cffa3904ee73f
#
_cell.length_a   1.000
_cell.length_b   1.000
_cell.length_c   1.000
_cell.angle_alpha   90.00
_cell.angle_beta   90.00
_cell.angle_gamma   90.00
#
_symmetry.space_group_name_H-M   'P 1'
#
loop_
_entity.id
_entity.type
_entity.pdbx_description
1 polymer ?
#
loop_
_entity_poly.entity_id
_entity_poly.type
_entity_poly.pdbx_seq_one_letter_code
_entity_poly.pdbx_strand_id
1 'polypeptide(L)'
;MSNPWLTVPLTEYEQHMSSVEVQQLGALSDLFAEAIGHCRPLSIAVLGIAGGNGLDHIDSSITARVVGLDLNPQYLEAVRERYSHLPGLELHCVDLSEQYVEFEPVQLVHAALVFEHAGVDCCLENAISMIAPGGNLSVVLQLPTESGQTAVASQFSSIQNLKSHFSLISPAWLRESLAGRGFRLIHQTTRALPAGKGFWTGIFSAPDAHESEMTPRPYA
;
A
#
# COMPACT_ATOMS: atom_id res chain seq x y z
N MET A 1 -22.00 -8.19 5.34
CA MET A 1 -21.81 -8.61 3.93
C MET A 1 -20.35 -8.98 3.78
N SER A 2 -20.01 -10.00 2.99
CA SER A 2 -18.59 -10.35 2.77
C SER A 2 -17.91 -9.24 1.97
N ASN A 3 -16.62 -8.98 2.27
CA ASN A 3 -15.81 -8.01 1.56
C ASN A 3 -15.68 -8.42 0.06
N PRO A 4 -16.01 -7.54 -0.91
CA PRO A 4 -16.05 -7.90 -2.32
C PRO A 4 -14.69 -8.32 -2.89
N TRP A 5 -13.59 -7.88 -2.31
CA TRP A 5 -12.24 -8.30 -2.70
C TRP A 5 -12.01 -9.81 -2.58
N LEU A 6 -12.75 -10.51 -1.69
CA LEU A 6 -12.68 -11.97 -1.56
C LEU A 6 -13.17 -12.72 -2.80
N THR A 7 -13.91 -12.06 -3.69
CA THR A 7 -14.51 -12.67 -4.88
C THR A 7 -13.91 -12.18 -6.20
N VAL A 8 -12.94 -11.27 -6.17
CA VAL A 8 -12.25 -10.78 -7.37
C VAL A 8 -11.13 -11.76 -7.75
N PRO A 9 -11.19 -12.40 -8.94
CA PRO A 9 -10.10 -13.23 -9.41
C PRO A 9 -8.84 -12.40 -9.67
N LEU A 10 -7.66 -12.88 -9.23
CA LEU A 10 -6.39 -12.18 -9.43
C LEU A 10 -6.11 -11.87 -10.91
N THR A 11 -6.45 -12.81 -11.79
CA THR A 11 -6.27 -12.63 -13.25
C THR A 11 -7.11 -11.49 -13.81
N GLU A 12 -8.36 -11.31 -13.35
CA GLU A 12 -9.21 -10.19 -13.78
C GLU A 12 -8.69 -8.86 -13.25
N TYR A 13 -8.22 -8.84 -11.99
CA TYR A 13 -7.58 -7.69 -11.39
C TYR A 13 -6.33 -7.26 -12.17
N GLU A 14 -5.40 -8.18 -12.42
CA GLU A 14 -4.15 -7.91 -13.13
C GLU A 14 -4.41 -7.47 -14.58
N GLN A 15 -5.36 -8.11 -15.28
CA GLN A 15 -5.76 -7.74 -16.63
C GLN A 15 -6.37 -6.32 -16.67
N HIS A 16 -7.22 -5.98 -15.70
CA HIS A 16 -7.77 -4.64 -15.59
C HIS A 16 -6.67 -3.61 -15.35
N MET A 17 -5.80 -3.84 -14.37
CA MET A 17 -4.74 -2.91 -13.97
C MET A 17 -3.67 -2.71 -15.05
N SER A 18 -3.46 -3.71 -15.92
CA SER A 18 -2.50 -3.66 -17.04
C SER A 18 -3.11 -3.20 -18.36
N SER A 19 -4.45 -3.04 -18.44
CA SER A 19 -5.12 -2.63 -19.69
C SER A 19 -4.61 -1.29 -20.21
N VAL A 20 -4.74 -1.05 -21.51
CA VAL A 20 -4.23 0.17 -22.18
C VAL A 20 -4.86 1.45 -21.62
N GLU A 21 -6.13 1.37 -21.17
CA GLU A 21 -6.87 2.48 -20.60
C GLU A 21 -6.52 2.74 -19.12
N VAL A 22 -5.92 1.78 -18.44
CA VAL A 22 -5.62 1.86 -17.00
C VAL A 22 -4.14 2.06 -16.73
N GLN A 23 -3.29 1.19 -17.23
CA GLN A 23 -1.80 1.21 -17.10
C GLN A 23 -1.29 1.45 -15.67
N GLN A 24 -2.05 0.98 -14.67
CA GLN A 24 -1.70 1.19 -13.27
C GLN A 24 -0.68 0.17 -12.78
N LEU A 25 -0.71 -1.07 -13.29
CA LEU A 25 0.15 -2.15 -12.77
C LEU A 25 1.64 -1.82 -12.89
N GLY A 26 2.10 -1.40 -14.10
CA GLY A 26 3.48 -1.00 -14.32
C GLY A 26 3.86 0.25 -13.52
N ALA A 27 2.96 1.25 -13.49
CA ALA A 27 3.21 2.47 -12.73
C ALA A 27 3.38 2.22 -11.22
N LEU A 28 2.57 1.33 -10.64
CA LEU A 28 2.71 0.94 -9.22
C LEU A 28 4.00 0.17 -8.95
N SER A 29 4.39 -0.72 -9.87
CA SER A 29 5.67 -1.45 -9.79
C SER A 29 6.86 -0.48 -9.76
N ASP A 30 6.88 0.49 -10.67
CA ASP A 30 7.95 1.52 -10.72
C ASP A 30 7.97 2.37 -9.44
N LEU A 31 6.81 2.79 -8.92
CA LEU A 31 6.71 3.60 -7.69
C LEU A 31 7.19 2.81 -6.47
N PHE A 32 6.96 1.50 -6.44
CA PHE A 32 7.52 0.63 -5.40
C PHE A 32 9.04 0.53 -5.52
N ALA A 33 9.57 0.37 -6.74
CA ALA A 33 11.02 0.40 -6.99
C ALA A 33 11.66 1.73 -6.54
N GLU A 34 11.01 2.87 -6.81
CA GLU A 34 11.43 4.19 -6.34
C GLU A 34 11.48 4.25 -4.81
N ALA A 35 10.46 3.72 -4.11
CA ALA A 35 10.42 3.68 -2.65
C ALA A 35 11.54 2.81 -2.06
N ILE A 36 11.78 1.62 -2.64
CA ILE A 36 12.90 0.73 -2.25
C ILE A 36 14.23 1.45 -2.47
N GLY A 37 14.43 2.07 -3.62
CA GLY A 37 15.65 2.80 -3.95
C GLY A 37 15.94 3.98 -3.02
N HIS A 38 14.89 4.68 -2.58
CA HIS A 38 14.98 5.80 -1.65
C HIS A 38 15.33 5.36 -0.22
N CYS A 39 14.65 4.31 0.27
CA CYS A 39 14.73 3.88 1.66
C CYS A 39 15.81 2.81 1.90
N ARG A 40 16.15 2.00 0.90
CA ARG A 40 17.08 0.86 0.98
C ARG A 40 16.85 -0.02 2.22
N PRO A 41 15.61 -0.49 2.45
CA PRO A 41 15.22 -1.11 3.69
C PRO A 41 15.77 -2.53 3.81
N LEU A 42 16.11 -2.96 5.04
CA LEU A 42 16.46 -4.34 5.35
C LEU A 42 15.23 -5.24 5.51
N SER A 43 14.06 -4.62 5.78
CA SER A 43 12.78 -5.30 5.92
C SER A 43 11.63 -4.42 5.40
N ILE A 44 10.66 -5.06 4.71
CA ILE A 44 9.52 -4.40 4.06
C ILE A 44 8.23 -5.09 4.45
N ALA A 45 7.17 -4.31 4.70
CA ALA A 45 5.79 -4.81 4.69
C ALA A 45 5.02 -4.17 3.52
N VAL A 46 4.26 -4.98 2.77
CA VAL A 46 3.40 -4.54 1.67
C VAL A 46 1.95 -4.79 2.05
N LEU A 47 1.18 -3.70 2.19
CA LEU A 47 -0.24 -3.73 2.52
C LEU A 47 -1.07 -3.87 1.24
N GLY A 48 -1.99 -4.84 1.21
CA GLY A 48 -2.75 -5.17 0.01
C GLY A 48 -1.83 -5.68 -1.10
N ILE A 49 -1.04 -6.72 -0.81
CA ILE A 49 0.03 -7.21 -1.70
C ILE A 49 -0.49 -7.74 -3.05
N ALA A 50 -1.77 -8.09 -3.15
CA ALA A 50 -2.40 -8.67 -4.34
C ALA A 50 -1.55 -9.82 -4.93
N GLY A 51 -1.14 -9.73 -6.20
CA GLY A 51 -0.30 -10.72 -6.87
C GLY A 51 1.21 -10.53 -6.69
N GLY A 52 1.64 -9.61 -5.80
CA GLY A 52 3.06 -9.35 -5.55
C GLY A 52 3.70 -8.40 -6.55
N ASN A 53 2.92 -7.52 -7.18
CA ASN A 53 3.43 -6.58 -8.18
C ASN A 53 4.56 -5.71 -7.62
N GLY A 54 5.71 -5.76 -8.27
CA GLY A 54 6.92 -5.00 -7.88
C GLY A 54 7.86 -5.73 -6.94
N LEU A 55 7.52 -6.92 -6.41
CA LEU A 55 8.45 -7.71 -5.58
C LEU A 55 9.73 -8.11 -6.35
N ASP A 56 9.69 -8.12 -7.68
CA ASP A 56 10.87 -8.37 -8.53
C ASP A 56 11.97 -7.30 -8.36
N HIS A 57 11.65 -6.13 -7.81
CA HIS A 57 12.63 -5.08 -7.53
C HIS A 57 13.38 -5.27 -6.21
N ILE A 58 13.00 -6.27 -5.40
CA ILE A 58 13.65 -6.55 -4.12
C ILE A 58 14.97 -7.25 -4.35
N ASP A 59 16.06 -6.59 -3.93
CA ASP A 59 17.37 -7.19 -3.84
C ASP A 59 17.51 -7.93 -2.50
N SER A 60 17.47 -9.25 -2.55
CA SER A 60 17.55 -10.11 -1.35
C SER A 60 18.93 -10.06 -0.67
N SER A 61 19.95 -9.48 -1.29
CA SER A 61 21.24 -9.21 -0.65
C SER A 61 21.18 -8.01 0.31
N ILE A 62 20.13 -7.17 0.19
CA ILE A 62 19.87 -6.00 1.03
C ILE A 62 18.66 -6.26 1.92
N THR A 63 17.53 -6.56 1.30
CA THR A 63 16.25 -6.77 2.00
C THR A 63 16.10 -8.25 2.37
N ALA A 64 16.29 -8.55 3.64
CA ALA A 64 16.29 -9.93 4.14
C ALA A 64 14.89 -10.44 4.56
N ARG A 65 13.92 -9.52 4.76
CA ARG A 65 12.57 -9.86 5.24
C ARG A 65 11.51 -9.09 4.45
N VAL A 66 10.50 -9.81 3.96
CA VAL A 66 9.36 -9.27 3.22
C VAL A 66 8.07 -9.80 3.82
N VAL A 67 7.20 -8.91 4.29
CA VAL A 67 5.91 -9.25 4.88
C VAL A 67 4.81 -8.80 3.92
N GLY A 68 4.02 -9.72 3.40
CA GLY A 68 2.88 -9.43 2.54
C GLY A 68 1.56 -9.61 3.28
N LEU A 69 0.69 -8.62 3.23
CA LEU A 69 -0.63 -8.66 3.85
C LEU A 69 -1.72 -8.49 2.79
N ASP A 70 -2.70 -9.37 2.81
CA ASP A 70 -3.89 -9.26 1.97
C ASP A 70 -5.07 -9.98 2.63
N LEU A 71 -6.27 -9.55 2.33
CA LEU A 71 -7.45 -10.23 2.84
C LEU A 71 -7.85 -11.45 1.98
N ASN A 72 -7.38 -11.53 0.72
CA ASN A 72 -7.72 -12.60 -0.19
C ASN A 72 -6.67 -13.74 -0.13
N PRO A 73 -7.01 -14.92 0.43
CA PRO A 73 -6.08 -16.02 0.57
C PRO A 73 -5.59 -16.59 -0.78
N GLN A 74 -6.37 -16.44 -1.86
CA GLN A 74 -5.95 -16.88 -3.20
C GLN A 74 -4.83 -15.97 -3.75
N TYR A 75 -4.85 -14.68 -3.41
CA TYR A 75 -3.79 -13.75 -3.78
C TYR A 75 -2.49 -14.12 -3.07
N LEU A 76 -2.55 -14.39 -1.78
CA LEU A 76 -1.38 -14.81 -1.01
C LEU A 76 -0.78 -16.13 -1.50
N GLU A 77 -1.63 -17.08 -1.94
CA GLU A 77 -1.13 -18.32 -2.53
C GLU A 77 -0.40 -18.06 -3.84
N ALA A 78 -0.94 -17.21 -4.72
CA ALA A 78 -0.27 -16.81 -5.95
C ALA A 78 1.07 -16.11 -5.67
N VAL A 79 1.16 -15.26 -4.65
CA VAL A 79 2.43 -14.63 -4.21
C VAL A 79 3.41 -15.69 -3.73
N ARG A 80 2.96 -16.65 -2.91
CA ARG A 80 3.81 -17.74 -2.40
C ARG A 80 4.42 -18.56 -3.54
N GLU A 81 3.63 -18.88 -4.55
CA GLU A 81 4.10 -19.63 -5.73
C GLU A 81 5.07 -18.82 -6.59
N ARG A 82 4.71 -17.57 -6.91
CA ARG A 82 5.52 -16.68 -7.79
C ARG A 82 6.86 -16.32 -7.19
N TYR A 83 6.87 -16.04 -5.88
CA TYR A 83 8.01 -15.48 -5.17
C TYR A 83 8.63 -16.44 -4.14
N SER A 84 8.47 -17.76 -4.35
CA SER A 84 9.05 -18.80 -3.50
C SER A 84 10.58 -18.72 -3.36
N HIS A 85 11.23 -18.01 -4.27
CA HIS A 85 12.67 -17.75 -4.26
C HIS A 85 13.10 -16.58 -3.36
N LEU A 86 12.16 -15.73 -2.89
CA LEU A 86 12.48 -14.63 -1.98
C LEU A 86 12.67 -15.17 -0.55
N PRO A 87 13.89 -15.06 0.02
CA PRO A 87 14.11 -15.45 1.39
C PRO A 87 13.36 -14.51 2.35
N GLY A 88 12.86 -15.06 3.47
CA GLY A 88 12.17 -14.27 4.48
C GLY A 88 10.83 -13.70 4.05
N LEU A 89 10.16 -14.30 3.06
CA LEU A 89 8.79 -13.96 2.67
C LEU A 89 7.79 -14.53 3.68
N GLU A 90 7.09 -13.64 4.37
CA GLU A 90 6.00 -13.90 5.31
C GLU A 90 4.68 -13.41 4.71
N LEU A 91 3.61 -14.21 4.77
CA LEU A 91 2.32 -13.84 4.21
C LEU A 91 1.21 -13.98 5.26
N HIS A 92 0.46 -12.89 5.47
CA HIS A 92 -0.63 -12.80 6.43
C HIS A 92 -1.96 -12.54 5.75
N CYS A 93 -2.93 -13.46 5.96
CA CYS A 93 -4.30 -13.27 5.50
C CYS A 93 -5.07 -12.47 6.55
N VAL A 94 -5.35 -11.19 6.25
CA VAL A 94 -5.95 -10.26 7.21
C VAL A 94 -6.76 -9.17 6.52
N ASP A 95 -7.90 -8.82 7.09
CA ASP A 95 -8.65 -7.62 6.69
C ASP A 95 -8.14 -6.41 7.49
N LEU A 96 -7.33 -5.58 6.85
CA LEU A 96 -6.71 -4.39 7.45
C LEU A 96 -7.74 -3.30 7.81
N SER A 97 -8.98 -3.40 7.33
CA SER A 97 -10.06 -2.47 7.68
C SER A 97 -10.67 -2.74 9.06
N GLU A 98 -10.54 -3.98 9.55
CA GLU A 98 -11.22 -4.45 10.76
C GLU A 98 -10.29 -5.04 11.81
N GLN A 99 -9.10 -5.53 11.40
CA GLN A 99 -8.21 -6.31 12.26
C GLN A 99 -6.87 -5.61 12.47
N TYR A 100 -6.44 -5.55 13.72
CA TYR A 100 -5.07 -5.14 14.06
C TYR A 100 -4.11 -6.31 13.89
N VAL A 101 -2.92 -6.01 13.39
CA VAL A 101 -1.87 -7.00 13.12
C VAL A 101 -0.63 -6.68 13.95
N GLU A 102 -0.08 -7.71 14.59
CA GLU A 102 1.15 -7.60 15.36
C GLU A 102 2.21 -8.52 14.77
N PHE A 103 3.35 -7.96 14.42
CA PHE A 103 4.59 -8.66 14.08
C PHE A 103 5.79 -7.75 14.36
N GLU A 104 6.98 -8.29 14.26
CA GLU A 104 8.23 -7.51 14.39
C GLU A 104 8.23 -6.34 13.38
N PRO A 105 8.32 -5.09 13.82
CA PRO A 105 8.27 -3.93 12.93
C PRO A 105 9.30 -3.97 11.81
N VAL A 106 8.99 -3.31 10.70
CA VAL A 106 9.82 -3.27 9.48
C VAL A 106 10.34 -1.87 9.20
N GLN A 107 11.41 -1.77 8.40
CA GLN A 107 11.99 -0.48 8.05
C GLN A 107 11.21 0.29 6.97
N LEU A 108 10.45 -0.40 6.12
CA LEU A 108 9.57 0.21 5.13
C LEU A 108 8.21 -0.46 5.14
N VAL A 109 7.15 0.31 5.33
CA VAL A 109 5.78 -0.10 5.02
C VAL A 109 5.37 0.56 3.71
N HIS A 110 4.91 -0.24 2.74
CA HIS A 110 4.38 0.24 1.46
C HIS A 110 2.88 0.00 1.37
N ALA A 111 2.11 1.06 1.15
CA ALA A 111 0.65 1.06 1.04
C ALA A 111 0.24 1.73 -0.29
N ALA A 112 -0.03 0.93 -1.31
CA ALA A 112 -0.41 1.42 -2.63
C ALA A 112 -1.89 1.15 -2.91
N LEU A 113 -2.70 2.18 -3.02
CA LEU A 113 -4.16 2.15 -3.25
C LEU A 113 -4.96 1.35 -2.21
N VAL A 114 -4.35 0.96 -1.11
CA VAL A 114 -5.01 0.14 -0.09
C VAL A 114 -5.95 0.98 0.77
N PHE A 115 -5.58 2.22 1.09
CA PHE A 115 -6.40 3.11 1.91
C PHE A 115 -7.72 3.50 1.25
N GLU A 116 -7.76 3.57 -0.07
CA GLU A 116 -8.97 3.86 -0.83
C GLU A 116 -10.01 2.74 -0.75
N HIS A 117 -9.58 1.52 -0.44
CA HIS A 117 -10.42 0.33 -0.36
C HIS A 117 -10.68 -0.13 1.08
N ALA A 118 -9.65 -0.11 1.93
CA ALA A 118 -9.74 -0.53 3.32
C ALA A 118 -10.15 0.61 4.28
N GLY A 119 -10.16 1.87 3.78
CA GLY A 119 -10.32 3.03 4.64
C GLY A 119 -9.05 3.38 5.40
N VAL A 120 -9.09 4.49 6.14
CA VAL A 120 -7.91 5.04 6.82
C VAL A 120 -7.89 4.76 8.33
N ASP A 121 -9.02 4.39 8.93
CA ASP A 121 -9.10 4.22 10.38
C ASP A 121 -8.16 3.10 10.88
N CYS A 122 -8.60 1.86 10.81
CA CYS A 122 -7.81 0.71 11.24
C CYS A 122 -6.57 0.48 10.35
N CYS A 123 -6.70 0.67 9.03
CA CYS A 123 -5.63 0.39 8.08
C CYS A 123 -4.43 1.34 8.24
N LEU A 124 -4.65 2.63 8.51
CA LEU A 124 -3.56 3.58 8.76
C LEU A 124 -2.88 3.33 10.10
N GLU A 125 -3.64 3.00 11.16
CA GLU A 125 -3.06 2.64 12.45
C GLU A 125 -2.22 1.35 12.34
N ASN A 126 -2.67 0.35 11.58
CA ASN A 126 -1.87 -0.81 11.24
C ASN A 126 -0.57 -0.42 10.53
N ALA A 127 -0.67 0.40 9.46
CA ALA A 127 0.52 0.84 8.72
C ALA A 127 1.55 1.52 9.64
N ILE A 128 1.11 2.37 10.56
CA ILE A 128 1.97 3.09 11.51
C ILE A 128 2.59 2.13 12.53
N SER A 129 1.81 1.21 13.10
CA SER A 129 2.28 0.27 14.13
C SER A 129 3.32 -0.72 13.62
N MET A 130 3.30 -1.00 12.32
CA MET A 130 4.25 -1.90 11.66
C MET A 130 5.62 -1.26 11.38
N ILE A 131 5.78 0.06 11.55
CA ILE A 131 7.01 0.76 11.19
C ILE A 131 7.97 0.75 12.39
N ALA A 132 9.20 0.31 12.17
CA ALA A 132 10.27 0.42 13.13
C ALA A 132 10.60 1.92 13.41
N PRO A 133 11.06 2.28 14.61
CA PRO A 133 11.54 3.63 14.88
C PRO A 133 12.55 4.09 13.85
N GLY A 134 12.38 5.32 13.31
CA GLY A 134 13.19 5.84 12.21
C GLY A 134 12.95 5.18 10.85
N GLY A 135 12.01 4.24 10.76
CA GLY A 135 11.59 3.61 9.50
C GLY A 135 10.74 4.53 8.62
N ASN A 136 10.20 4.01 7.54
CA ASN A 136 9.50 4.79 6.53
C ASN A 136 8.13 4.20 6.18
N LEU A 137 7.20 5.10 5.84
CA LEU A 137 5.92 4.78 5.21
C LEU A 137 5.91 5.32 3.79
N SER A 138 5.76 4.45 2.80
CA SER A 138 5.52 4.83 1.41
C SER A 138 4.05 4.63 1.08
N VAL A 139 3.40 5.67 0.60
CA VAL A 139 1.97 5.64 0.25
C VAL A 139 1.78 6.07 -1.19
N VAL A 140 1.00 5.32 -1.96
CA VAL A 140 0.53 5.72 -3.29
C VAL A 140 -0.98 5.90 -3.23
N LEU A 141 -1.45 7.09 -3.60
CA LEU A 141 -2.87 7.44 -3.66
C LEU A 141 -3.30 7.77 -5.09
N GLN A 142 -4.50 7.36 -5.47
CA GLN A 142 -5.10 7.78 -6.73
C GLN A 142 -5.56 9.23 -6.63
N LEU A 143 -5.17 10.03 -7.62
CA LEU A 143 -5.68 11.40 -7.79
C LEU A 143 -7.00 11.39 -8.57
N PRO A 144 -7.92 12.33 -8.27
CA PRO A 144 -9.11 12.53 -9.07
C PRO A 144 -8.75 12.96 -10.50
N THR A 145 -9.58 12.59 -11.47
CA THR A 145 -9.50 13.15 -12.82
C THR A 145 -10.07 14.58 -12.83
N GLU A 146 -9.69 15.39 -13.83
CA GLU A 146 -10.28 16.73 -14.01
C GLU A 146 -11.82 16.70 -14.16
N SER A 147 -12.37 15.60 -14.70
CA SER A 147 -13.81 15.38 -14.82
C SER A 147 -14.47 14.84 -13.54
N GLY A 148 -13.72 14.62 -12.47
CA GLY A 148 -14.20 14.04 -11.21
C GLY A 148 -14.51 12.55 -11.29
N GLN A 149 -14.15 11.87 -12.38
CA GLN A 149 -14.32 10.41 -12.47
C GLN A 149 -13.27 9.70 -11.60
N THR A 150 -13.73 8.78 -10.77
CA THR A 150 -12.87 8.04 -9.82
C THR A 150 -12.40 6.69 -10.36
N ALA A 151 -13.11 6.13 -11.36
CA ALA A 151 -12.80 4.80 -11.89
C ALA A 151 -13.00 4.72 -13.40
N VAL A 152 -12.16 3.96 -14.09
CA VAL A 152 -12.39 3.53 -15.47
C VAL A 152 -13.45 2.43 -15.49
N ALA A 153 -14.26 2.38 -16.53
CA ALA A 153 -15.15 1.25 -16.74
C ALA A 153 -14.30 -0.02 -16.96
N SER A 154 -14.60 -1.07 -16.20
CA SER A 154 -13.97 -2.37 -16.38
C SER A 154 -14.88 -3.28 -17.20
N GLN A 155 -14.32 -4.16 -18.01
CA GLN A 155 -15.08 -5.24 -18.65
C GLN A 155 -15.47 -6.35 -17.66
N PHE A 156 -14.83 -6.39 -16.47
CA PHE A 156 -15.05 -7.41 -15.45
C PHE A 156 -16.08 -6.91 -14.42
N SER A 157 -17.15 -7.68 -14.24
CA SER A 157 -18.20 -7.35 -13.25
C SER A 157 -17.69 -7.40 -11.81
N SER A 158 -16.75 -8.29 -11.51
CA SER A 158 -16.05 -8.38 -10.22
C SER A 158 -15.40 -7.06 -9.84
N ILE A 159 -14.70 -6.42 -10.78
CA ILE A 159 -14.05 -5.12 -10.59
C ILE A 159 -15.07 -3.98 -10.49
N GLN A 160 -16.16 -4.05 -11.27
CA GLN A 160 -17.22 -3.04 -11.19
C GLN A 160 -17.86 -2.97 -9.79
N ASN A 161 -17.98 -4.12 -9.10
CA ASN A 161 -18.54 -4.20 -7.76
C ASN A 161 -17.67 -3.52 -6.69
N LEU A 162 -16.38 -3.29 -6.96
CA LEU A 162 -15.47 -2.59 -6.05
C LEU A 162 -15.74 -1.08 -5.97
N LYS A 163 -16.45 -0.49 -6.93
CA LYS A 163 -16.70 0.96 -6.98
C LYS A 163 -17.37 1.52 -5.74
N SER A 164 -18.26 0.75 -5.12
CA SER A 164 -18.96 1.15 -3.88
C SER A 164 -18.08 1.09 -2.63
N HIS A 165 -16.90 0.47 -2.73
CA HIS A 165 -15.91 0.31 -1.65
C HIS A 165 -14.64 1.11 -1.93
N PHE A 166 -14.70 2.06 -2.85
CA PHE A 166 -13.57 2.89 -3.22
C PHE A 166 -13.85 4.35 -2.82
N SER A 167 -12.94 4.93 -2.05
CA SER A 167 -12.99 6.32 -1.62
C SER A 167 -11.66 7.01 -1.83
N LEU A 168 -11.63 8.11 -2.58
CA LEU A 168 -10.39 8.88 -2.76
C LEU A 168 -9.93 9.45 -1.41
N ILE A 169 -8.63 9.30 -1.15
CA ILE A 169 -7.96 9.87 0.02
C ILE A 169 -7.21 11.12 -0.41
N SER A 170 -7.41 12.22 0.31
CA SER A 170 -6.70 13.46 0.05
C SER A 170 -5.23 13.36 0.48
N PRO A 171 -4.26 13.61 -0.44
CA PRO A 171 -2.85 13.71 -0.05
C PRO A 171 -2.59 14.77 1.03
N ALA A 172 -3.32 15.88 1.01
CA ALA A 172 -3.20 16.94 2.01
C ALA A 172 -3.64 16.44 3.40
N TRP A 173 -4.79 15.77 3.48
CA TRP A 173 -5.28 15.17 4.72
C TRP A 173 -4.29 14.14 5.27
N LEU A 174 -3.77 13.25 4.42
CA LEU A 174 -2.81 12.22 4.85
C LEU A 174 -1.53 12.86 5.42
N ARG A 175 -1.00 13.89 4.74
CA ARG A 175 0.18 14.63 5.20
C ARG A 175 -0.05 15.26 6.58
N GLU A 176 -1.18 15.94 6.78
CA GLU A 176 -1.54 16.56 8.06
C GLU A 176 -1.72 15.50 9.16
N SER A 177 -2.42 14.40 8.85
CA SER A 177 -2.63 13.30 9.78
C SER A 177 -1.34 12.65 10.25
N LEU A 178 -0.40 12.41 9.33
CA LEU A 178 0.91 11.83 9.64
C LEU A 178 1.83 12.85 10.35
N ALA A 179 1.80 14.14 9.96
CA ALA A 179 2.55 15.18 10.64
C ALA A 179 2.11 15.33 12.11
N GLY A 180 0.81 15.24 12.39
CA GLY A 180 0.28 15.24 13.76
C GLY A 180 0.74 14.06 14.62
N ARG A 181 1.28 13.00 13.99
CA ARG A 181 1.88 11.81 14.62
C ARG A 181 3.42 11.83 14.62
N GLY A 182 4.04 12.95 14.27
CA GLY A 182 5.49 13.12 14.24
C GLY A 182 6.18 12.63 12.97
N PHE A 183 5.44 12.14 11.96
CA PHE A 183 6.04 11.74 10.68
C PHE A 183 6.44 12.97 9.86
N ARG A 184 7.56 12.85 9.16
CA ARG A 184 8.06 13.89 8.25
C ARG A 184 7.99 13.41 6.81
N LEU A 185 7.33 14.17 5.93
CA LEU A 185 7.39 13.92 4.48
C LEU A 185 8.81 14.19 3.99
N ILE A 186 9.48 13.15 3.47
CA ILE A 186 10.87 13.22 2.99
C ILE A 186 10.96 13.18 1.46
N HIS A 187 9.96 12.64 0.79
CA HIS A 187 9.85 12.62 -0.67
C HIS A 187 8.40 12.63 -1.11
N GLN A 188 8.10 13.28 -2.24
CA GLN A 188 6.82 13.16 -2.91
C GLN A 188 6.97 13.32 -4.42
N THR A 189 6.13 12.63 -5.16
CA THR A 189 6.04 12.74 -6.62
C THR A 189 4.61 12.58 -7.10
N THR A 190 4.36 12.94 -8.36
CA THR A 190 3.07 12.72 -9.03
C THR A 190 3.34 12.11 -10.39
N ARG A 191 2.63 11.02 -10.70
CA ARG A 191 2.73 10.32 -11.97
C ARG A 191 1.40 10.40 -12.71
N ALA A 192 1.40 10.97 -13.91
CA ALA A 192 0.24 10.97 -14.78
C ALA A 192 -0.02 9.56 -15.36
N LEU A 193 -1.28 9.22 -15.50
CA LEU A 193 -1.78 7.99 -16.07
C LEU A 193 -2.73 8.29 -17.25
N PRO A 194 -3.06 7.29 -18.10
CA PRO A 194 -4.07 7.44 -19.13
C PRO A 194 -5.41 7.92 -18.57
N ALA A 195 -6.25 8.43 -19.46
CA ALA A 195 -7.60 8.94 -19.15
C ALA A 195 -7.63 10.06 -18.09
N GLY A 196 -6.56 10.85 -17.99
CA GLY A 196 -6.49 12.00 -17.08
C GLY A 196 -6.38 11.63 -15.61
N LYS A 197 -6.09 10.37 -15.28
CA LYS A 197 -5.79 9.91 -13.93
C LYS A 197 -4.35 10.20 -13.55
N GLY A 198 -4.04 10.02 -12.28
CA GLY A 198 -2.68 10.12 -11.77
C GLY A 198 -2.56 9.46 -10.42
N PHE A 199 -1.31 9.23 -10.04
CA PHE A 199 -0.93 8.85 -8.69
C PHE A 199 -0.17 9.99 -8.02
N TRP A 200 -0.46 10.20 -6.75
CA TRP A 200 0.42 10.91 -5.84
C TRP A 200 1.13 9.87 -4.97
N THR A 201 2.43 10.05 -4.79
CA THR A 201 3.24 9.21 -3.90
C THR A 201 3.89 10.08 -2.84
N GLY A 202 3.83 9.65 -1.58
CA GLY A 202 4.55 10.26 -0.46
C GLY A 202 5.37 9.22 0.28
N ILE A 203 6.60 9.57 0.63
CA ILE A 203 7.45 8.80 1.54
C ILE A 203 7.64 9.63 2.81
N PHE A 204 7.30 9.02 3.94
CA PHE A 204 7.33 9.65 5.25
C PHE A 204 8.31 8.91 6.15
N SER A 205 9.17 9.65 6.86
CA SER A 205 10.02 9.09 7.91
C SER A 205 9.28 9.11 9.24
N ALA A 206 9.24 7.99 9.94
CA ALA A 206 8.72 7.88 11.28
C ALA A 206 9.64 8.60 12.29
N PRO A 207 9.10 9.04 13.45
CA PRO A 207 9.92 9.59 14.52
C PRO A 207 10.89 8.53 15.07
N ASP A 208 12.05 8.97 15.54
CA ASP A 208 13.00 8.13 16.25
C ASP A 208 12.47 7.75 17.65
N ALA A 209 12.97 6.64 18.21
CA ALA A 209 12.54 6.15 19.53
C ALA A 209 12.68 7.22 20.66
N HIS A 210 13.64 8.12 20.55
CA HIS A 210 13.87 9.19 21.54
C HIS A 210 12.89 10.36 21.44
N GLU A 211 12.25 10.58 20.29
CA GLU A 211 11.27 11.66 20.12
C GLU A 211 9.87 11.23 20.59
N SER A 212 9.57 9.95 20.61
CA SER A 212 8.26 9.41 21.02
C SER A 212 7.97 9.56 22.52
N GLU A 213 8.99 9.65 23.37
CA GLU A 213 8.82 9.80 24.83
C GLU A 213 8.47 11.26 25.26
N MET A 214 8.64 12.24 24.38
CA MET A 214 8.39 13.66 24.69
C MET A 214 7.00 14.16 24.32
N THR A 215 6.17 13.36 23.65
CA THR A 215 4.81 13.77 23.29
C THR A 215 3.82 13.26 24.35
N PRO A 216 3.20 14.14 25.16
CA PRO A 216 2.22 13.71 26.16
C PRO A 216 1.02 13.09 25.44
N ARG A 217 0.65 11.86 25.80
CA ARG A 217 -0.59 11.25 25.36
C ARG A 217 -1.76 12.16 25.76
N PRO A 218 -2.66 12.55 24.84
CA PRO A 218 -3.86 13.25 25.24
C PRO A 218 -4.65 12.35 26.19
N TYR A 219 -5.02 12.90 27.32
CA TYR A 219 -5.81 12.22 28.35
C TYR A 219 -7.12 11.66 27.76
N ALA A 220 -7.42 10.41 28.11
CA ALA A 220 -8.66 9.72 27.83
C ALA A 220 -9.90 10.44 28.37
#